data_90fea8976cff70c987243fbbe452a309
#
_entry.id   90fea8976cff70c987243fbbe452a309
#
_cell.length_a   1.000
_cell.length_b   1.000
_cell.length_c   1.000
_cell.angle_alpha   90.00
_cell.angle_beta   90.00
_cell.angle_gamma   90.00
#
_symmetry.space_group_name_H-M   'P 1'
#
loop_
_entity.id
_entity.type
_entity.pdbx_description
1 polymer ?
#
loop_
_entity_poly.entity_id
_entity_poly.type
_entity_poly.pdbx_seq_one_letter_code
_entity_poly.pdbx_strand_id
1 'polypeptide(L)'
;MRRNLVFVFLQIALLISIQAAEVTVAVASNFSLPMRKMVSQFEAESGHKVRLSLGSTGAFYAQIKNGAPFHLLLAADQETPARLEKEGLGLAGTRFTYAQGRLVLWSRQAGRVDPEGEILKTGHFQKLALANPKLAPYGVAAMETLQSLSLTEQLKSKFVQGENISQAYQFVETENAQIGFVAMSQVFSKGNLLKGSAWIVPPQLYSPIQQDAILLLAGQKNSAAIELMRYLKTDKAKSVMSAYGYSHPTQ
;
A
#
# COMPACT_ATOMS: atom_id res chain seq x y z
N MET A 1 -36.91 68.66 3.20
CA MET A 1 -37.21 67.20 3.08
C MET A 1 -35.96 66.51 2.47
N ARG A 2 -35.12 65.82 3.32
CA ARG A 2 -33.96 65.09 2.87
C ARG A 2 -34.34 63.61 2.90
N ARG A 3 -34.40 62.97 1.72
CA ARG A 3 -34.60 61.51 1.56
C ARG A 3 -33.26 60.79 1.72
N ASN A 4 -33.11 60.06 2.81
CA ASN A 4 -32.00 59.18 3.01
C ASN A 4 -32.20 57.89 2.15
N LEU A 5 -31.36 57.69 1.17
CA LEU A 5 -31.29 56.45 0.41
C LEU A 5 -30.41 55.47 1.19
N VAL A 6 -30.99 54.41 1.77
CA VAL A 6 -30.28 53.31 2.41
C VAL A 6 -29.94 52.30 1.31
N PHE A 7 -28.65 52.19 0.94
CA PHE A 7 -28.14 51.14 0.09
C PHE A 7 -27.96 49.88 0.93
N VAL A 8 -28.82 48.88 0.73
CA VAL A 8 -28.66 47.56 1.28
C VAL A 8 -27.71 46.77 0.34
N PHE A 9 -26.47 46.59 0.76
CA PHE A 9 -25.53 45.65 0.08
C PHE A 9 -25.95 44.22 0.41
N LEU A 10 -26.59 43.54 -0.52
CA LEU A 10 -26.86 42.10 -0.45
C LEU A 10 -25.56 41.34 -0.79
N GLN A 11 -24.82 40.92 0.23
CA GLN A 11 -23.68 39.98 0.04
C GLN A 11 -24.24 38.61 -0.30
N ILE A 12 -24.22 38.25 -1.60
CA ILE A 12 -24.47 36.91 -2.07
C ILE A 12 -23.19 36.09 -1.76
N ALA A 13 -23.19 35.40 -0.63
CA ALA A 13 -22.19 34.35 -0.38
C ALA A 13 -22.46 33.21 -1.38
N LEU A 14 -21.61 33.09 -2.40
CA LEU A 14 -21.57 31.91 -3.24
C LEU A 14 -21.14 30.73 -2.36
N LEU A 15 -22.09 29.95 -1.87
CA LEU A 15 -21.86 28.63 -1.32
C LEU A 15 -21.42 27.75 -2.51
N ILE A 16 -20.11 27.61 -2.71
CA ILE A 16 -19.56 26.59 -3.59
C ILE A 16 -19.93 25.26 -2.94
N SER A 17 -21.03 24.67 -3.39
CA SER A 17 -21.41 23.31 -3.00
C SER A 17 -20.33 22.37 -3.55
N ILE A 18 -19.41 21.94 -2.70
CA ILE A 18 -18.47 20.87 -3.05
C ILE A 18 -19.34 19.62 -3.24
N GLN A 19 -19.61 19.28 -4.50
CA GLN A 19 -20.40 18.10 -4.81
C GLN A 19 -19.57 16.87 -4.40
N ALA A 20 -20.12 16.08 -3.48
CA ALA A 20 -19.49 14.82 -3.07
C ALA A 20 -19.30 13.91 -4.29
N ALA A 21 -18.08 13.51 -4.53
CA ALA A 21 -17.71 12.60 -5.62
C ALA A 21 -17.24 11.26 -5.05
N GLU A 22 -17.33 10.22 -5.86
CA GLU A 22 -16.79 8.90 -5.50
C GLU A 22 -15.53 8.61 -6.31
N VAL A 23 -14.52 8.07 -5.63
CA VAL A 23 -13.25 7.63 -6.24
C VAL A 23 -13.03 6.14 -6.02
N THR A 24 -12.70 5.40 -7.09
CA THR A 24 -12.30 3.99 -7.01
C THR A 24 -10.78 3.88 -7.10
N VAL A 25 -10.19 3.27 -6.08
CA VAL A 25 -8.74 3.20 -5.90
C VAL A 25 -8.27 1.75 -5.90
N ALA A 26 -7.34 1.42 -6.80
CA ALA A 26 -6.60 0.18 -6.77
C ALA A 26 -5.42 0.33 -5.80
N VAL A 27 -5.34 -0.50 -4.76
CA VAL A 27 -4.35 -0.40 -3.69
C VAL A 27 -3.62 -1.72 -3.51
N ALA A 28 -2.30 -1.69 -3.60
CA ALA A 28 -1.48 -2.85 -3.26
C ALA A 28 -1.77 -3.29 -1.81
N SER A 29 -2.03 -4.57 -1.62
CA SER A 29 -2.66 -5.10 -0.41
C SER A 29 -1.84 -4.91 0.87
N ASN A 30 -0.50 -4.72 0.76
CA ASN A 30 0.35 -4.34 1.88
C ASN A 30 -0.08 -3.01 2.52
N PHE A 31 -0.68 -2.11 1.73
CA PHE A 31 -1.06 -0.77 2.16
C PHE A 31 -2.52 -0.68 2.65
N SER A 32 -3.21 -1.82 2.80
CA SER A 32 -4.63 -1.89 3.14
C SER A 32 -4.98 -1.22 4.48
N LEU A 33 -4.22 -1.52 5.55
CA LEU A 33 -4.50 -0.99 6.89
C LEU A 33 -4.31 0.53 6.97
N PRO A 34 -3.16 1.11 6.59
CA PRO A 34 -2.99 2.56 6.60
C PRO A 34 -3.97 3.25 5.65
N MET A 35 -4.26 2.68 4.47
CA MET A 35 -5.21 3.28 3.53
C MET A 35 -6.62 3.36 4.10
N ARG A 36 -7.13 2.31 4.75
CA ARG A 36 -8.45 2.35 5.41
C ARG A 36 -8.51 3.45 6.48
N LYS A 37 -7.44 3.63 7.26
CA LYS A 37 -7.37 4.70 8.27
C LYS A 37 -7.39 6.09 7.62
N MET A 38 -6.63 6.27 6.55
CA MET A 38 -6.59 7.52 5.78
C MET A 38 -7.92 7.81 5.08
N VAL A 39 -8.56 6.80 4.50
CA VAL A 39 -9.89 6.95 3.87
C VAL A 39 -10.91 7.46 4.87
N SER A 40 -10.99 6.88 6.07
CA SER A 40 -11.92 7.36 7.10
C SER A 40 -11.70 8.85 7.45
N GLN A 41 -10.45 9.30 7.48
CA GLN A 41 -10.12 10.71 7.74
C GLN A 41 -10.44 11.61 6.54
N PHE A 42 -10.08 11.18 5.33
CA PHE A 42 -10.32 11.91 4.10
C PHE A 42 -11.81 12.10 3.83
N GLU A 43 -12.61 11.02 3.97
CA GLU A 43 -14.07 11.10 3.77
C GLU A 43 -14.74 12.05 4.78
N ALA A 44 -14.28 12.05 6.04
CA ALA A 44 -14.81 12.95 7.06
C ALA A 44 -14.48 14.42 6.78
N GLU A 45 -13.34 14.72 6.15
CA GLU A 45 -12.89 16.07 5.87
C GLU A 45 -13.42 16.63 4.54
N SER A 46 -13.47 15.78 3.50
CA SER A 46 -13.81 16.21 2.15
C SER A 46 -15.28 15.99 1.77
N GLY A 47 -15.97 15.10 2.49
CA GLY A 47 -17.31 14.64 2.11
C GLY A 47 -17.33 13.67 0.92
N HIS A 48 -16.19 13.42 0.28
CA HIS A 48 -16.07 12.45 -0.82
C HIS A 48 -16.22 11.02 -0.33
N LYS A 49 -16.39 10.06 -1.26
CA LYS A 49 -16.44 8.63 -0.98
C LYS A 49 -15.31 7.90 -1.68
N VAL A 50 -14.69 6.93 -0.99
CA VAL A 50 -13.56 6.16 -1.50
C VAL A 50 -13.89 4.68 -1.51
N ARG A 51 -13.88 4.07 -2.69
CA ARG A 51 -13.96 2.61 -2.86
C ARG A 51 -12.58 2.03 -3.06
N LEU A 52 -12.18 1.14 -2.16
CA LEU A 52 -10.89 0.45 -2.22
C LEU A 52 -11.02 -0.92 -2.86
N SER A 53 -10.20 -1.19 -3.87
CA SER A 53 -9.92 -2.53 -4.36
C SER A 53 -8.51 -2.93 -3.88
N LEU A 54 -8.39 -4.09 -3.26
CA LEU A 54 -7.14 -4.58 -2.68
C LEU A 54 -6.62 -5.78 -3.47
N GLY A 55 -5.36 -5.76 -3.88
CA GLY A 55 -4.77 -6.82 -4.69
C GLY A 55 -3.25 -6.72 -4.80
N SER A 56 -2.67 -7.43 -5.75
CA SER A 56 -1.26 -7.26 -6.11
C SER A 56 -1.08 -6.17 -7.17
N THR A 57 0.07 -5.51 -7.17
CA THR A 57 0.43 -4.47 -8.15
C THR A 57 0.31 -4.98 -9.58
N GLY A 58 0.86 -6.18 -9.88
CA GLY A 58 0.80 -6.76 -11.23
C GLY A 58 -0.60 -7.13 -11.68
N ALA A 59 -1.47 -7.61 -10.77
CA ALA A 59 -2.87 -7.87 -11.10
C ALA A 59 -3.62 -6.58 -11.44
N PHE A 60 -3.38 -5.49 -10.72
CA PHE A 60 -3.96 -4.19 -11.04
C PHE A 60 -3.44 -3.62 -12.36
N TYR A 61 -2.14 -3.77 -12.66
CA TYR A 61 -1.63 -3.41 -13.98
C TYR A 61 -2.41 -4.12 -15.10
N ALA A 62 -2.60 -5.43 -14.99
CA ALA A 62 -3.34 -6.19 -15.99
C ALA A 62 -4.80 -5.73 -16.11
N GLN A 63 -5.49 -5.46 -14.99
CA GLN A 63 -6.86 -4.96 -14.96
C GLN A 63 -6.97 -3.57 -15.60
N ILE A 64 -6.07 -2.64 -15.27
CA ILE A 64 -6.05 -1.28 -15.83
C ILE A 64 -5.81 -1.34 -17.34
N LYS A 65 -4.87 -2.18 -17.79
CA LYS A 65 -4.60 -2.39 -19.21
C LYS A 65 -5.80 -2.95 -19.98
N ASN A 66 -6.64 -3.73 -19.30
CA ASN A 66 -7.91 -4.26 -19.86
C ASN A 66 -9.12 -3.34 -19.61
N GLY A 67 -8.89 -2.08 -19.24
CA GLY A 67 -9.95 -1.06 -19.15
C GLY A 67 -10.72 -1.03 -17.83
N ALA A 68 -10.19 -1.61 -16.74
CA ALA A 68 -10.80 -1.48 -15.41
C ALA A 68 -10.87 0.01 -14.99
N PRO A 69 -12.04 0.51 -14.51
CA PRO A 69 -12.30 1.92 -14.31
C PRO A 69 -11.76 2.44 -12.96
N PHE A 70 -10.51 2.12 -12.64
CA PHE A 70 -9.85 2.70 -11.48
C PHE A 70 -9.45 4.14 -11.76
N HIS A 71 -9.61 5.00 -10.77
CA HIS A 71 -9.21 6.41 -10.83
C HIS A 71 -7.78 6.62 -10.35
N LEU A 72 -7.32 5.82 -9.39
CA LEU A 72 -5.97 5.87 -8.81
C LEU A 72 -5.39 4.46 -8.69
N LEU A 73 -4.07 4.37 -8.82
CA LEU A 73 -3.29 3.20 -8.40
C LEU A 73 -2.28 3.61 -7.32
N LEU A 74 -2.30 2.92 -6.19
CA LEU A 74 -1.25 2.91 -5.17
C LEU A 74 -0.52 1.57 -5.29
N ALA A 75 0.60 1.57 -6.00
CA ALA A 75 1.41 0.39 -6.26
C ALA A 75 2.40 0.11 -5.10
N ALA A 76 2.89 -1.10 -5.01
CA ALA A 76 3.98 -1.46 -4.10
C ALA A 76 5.38 -1.42 -4.77
N ASP A 77 5.47 -0.86 -5.97
CA ASP A 77 6.69 -0.59 -6.72
C ASP A 77 6.62 0.77 -7.43
N GLN A 78 7.72 1.16 -8.08
CA GLN A 78 7.81 2.36 -8.92
C GLN A 78 7.66 2.02 -10.40
N GLU A 79 7.99 0.79 -10.80
CA GLU A 79 8.03 0.35 -12.20
C GLU A 79 6.63 0.35 -12.82
N THR A 80 5.65 -0.23 -12.13
CA THR A 80 4.28 -0.36 -12.63
C THR A 80 3.62 1.01 -12.90
N PRO A 81 3.64 1.98 -11.98
CA PRO A 81 3.14 3.33 -12.25
C PRO A 81 3.89 4.04 -13.37
N ALA A 82 5.22 3.90 -13.44
CA ALA A 82 6.02 4.47 -14.54
C ALA A 82 5.66 3.87 -15.90
N ARG A 83 5.40 2.57 -15.93
CA ARG A 83 4.95 1.86 -17.13
C ARG A 83 3.55 2.32 -17.57
N LEU A 84 2.60 2.46 -16.64
CA LEU A 84 1.26 2.98 -16.95
C LEU A 84 1.31 4.42 -17.49
N GLU A 85 2.20 5.26 -16.94
CA GLU A 85 2.44 6.62 -17.42
C GLU A 85 2.96 6.59 -18.87
N LYS A 86 3.98 5.77 -19.16
CA LYS A 86 4.57 5.60 -20.49
C LYS A 86 3.57 5.04 -21.51
N GLU A 87 2.68 4.13 -21.09
CA GLU A 87 1.65 3.55 -21.95
C GLU A 87 0.42 4.47 -22.13
N GLY A 88 0.42 5.66 -21.52
CA GLY A 88 -0.69 6.62 -21.60
C GLY A 88 -1.94 6.22 -20.82
N LEU A 89 -1.85 5.26 -19.89
CA LEU A 89 -2.93 4.83 -19.00
C LEU A 89 -2.91 5.58 -17.67
N GLY A 90 -1.76 6.10 -17.27
CA GLY A 90 -1.54 7.02 -16.15
C GLY A 90 -1.36 8.45 -16.64
N LEU A 91 -1.83 9.41 -15.86
CA LEU A 91 -1.69 10.83 -16.18
C LEU A 91 -0.26 11.32 -15.92
N ALA A 92 0.42 11.78 -16.96
CA ALA A 92 1.80 12.22 -16.91
C ALA A 92 2.05 13.31 -15.84
N GLY A 93 3.15 13.18 -15.10
CA GLY A 93 3.53 14.13 -14.05
C GLY A 93 2.74 14.03 -12.74
N THR A 94 1.83 13.04 -12.61
CA THR A 94 1.08 12.83 -11.35
C THR A 94 1.71 11.80 -10.43
N ARG A 95 2.63 10.98 -10.96
CA ARG A 95 3.32 9.92 -10.23
C ARG A 95 4.23 10.49 -9.14
N PHE A 96 4.20 9.90 -7.95
CA PHE A 96 5.14 10.20 -6.87
C PHE A 96 5.28 9.01 -5.92
N THR A 97 6.45 8.90 -5.29
CA THR A 97 6.70 7.91 -4.23
C THR A 97 6.02 8.36 -2.95
N TYR A 98 5.03 7.59 -2.49
CA TYR A 98 4.29 7.92 -1.27
C TYR A 98 4.86 7.23 -0.02
N ALA A 99 5.51 6.08 -0.17
CA ALA A 99 6.03 5.30 0.95
C ALA A 99 7.16 4.36 0.51
N GLN A 100 7.98 3.94 1.48
CA GLN A 100 8.89 2.81 1.35
C GLN A 100 8.50 1.75 2.38
N GLY A 101 8.23 0.53 1.90
CA GLY A 101 7.82 -0.60 2.72
C GLY A 101 8.98 -1.37 3.33
N ARG A 102 8.66 -2.23 4.31
CA ARG A 102 9.63 -3.13 4.96
C ARG A 102 9.12 -4.55 4.97
N LEU A 103 10.00 -5.50 4.68
CA LEU A 103 9.73 -6.92 4.70
C LEU A 103 9.99 -7.50 6.10
N VAL A 104 9.12 -8.41 6.53
CA VAL A 104 9.20 -9.10 7.82
C VAL A 104 8.97 -10.59 7.60
N LEU A 105 9.80 -11.44 8.20
CA LEU A 105 9.45 -12.84 8.41
C LEU A 105 8.66 -12.94 9.70
N TRP A 106 7.48 -13.52 9.64
CA TRP A 106 6.55 -13.54 10.78
C TRP A 106 5.95 -14.91 11.01
N SER A 107 5.66 -15.19 12.27
CA SER A 107 4.83 -16.29 12.73
C SER A 107 3.76 -15.79 13.69
N ARG A 108 2.56 -16.38 13.61
CA ARG A 108 1.52 -16.18 14.61
C ARG A 108 1.93 -16.67 16.00
N GLN A 109 2.81 -17.68 16.06
CA GLN A 109 3.28 -18.29 17.31
C GLN A 109 4.43 -17.47 17.90
N ALA A 110 4.35 -17.18 19.20
CA ALA A 110 5.43 -16.53 19.94
C ALA A 110 6.68 -17.42 19.98
N GLY A 111 7.88 -16.80 19.82
CA GLY A 111 9.16 -17.50 19.87
C GLY A 111 9.46 -18.44 18.69
N ARG A 112 8.57 -18.50 17.68
CA ARG A 112 8.77 -19.35 16.50
C ARG A 112 9.80 -18.78 15.52
N VAL A 113 9.76 -17.48 15.31
CA VAL A 113 10.75 -16.73 14.53
C VAL A 113 11.67 -16.02 15.50
N ASP A 114 12.95 -16.30 15.42
CA ASP A 114 14.01 -15.66 16.20
C ASP A 114 14.35 -14.28 15.64
N PRO A 115 14.99 -13.38 16.42
CA PRO A 115 15.31 -12.02 15.99
C PRO A 115 16.29 -11.93 14.82
N GLU A 116 17.03 -12.98 14.51
CA GLU A 116 18.05 -13.06 13.46
C GLU A 116 17.55 -13.82 12.21
N GLY A 117 16.36 -14.45 12.27
CA GLY A 117 15.79 -15.23 11.18
C GLY A 117 16.47 -16.58 10.94
N GLU A 118 17.20 -17.09 11.93
CA GLU A 118 17.95 -18.37 11.84
C GLU A 118 17.03 -19.57 11.56
N ILE A 119 15.73 -19.46 11.87
CA ILE A 119 14.74 -20.47 11.54
C ILE A 119 14.72 -20.80 10.04
N LEU A 120 15.03 -19.83 9.16
CA LEU A 120 15.13 -20.10 7.72
C LEU A 120 16.26 -21.09 7.39
N LYS A 121 17.40 -20.99 8.08
CA LYS A 121 18.56 -21.88 7.88
C LYS A 121 18.32 -23.26 8.46
N THR A 122 17.72 -23.34 9.67
CA THR A 122 17.43 -24.61 10.32
C THR A 122 16.34 -25.40 9.61
N GLY A 123 15.43 -24.69 8.92
CA GLY A 123 14.33 -25.31 8.18
C GLY A 123 13.31 -26.03 9.04
N HIS A 124 13.25 -25.78 10.35
CA HIS A 124 12.33 -26.45 11.29
C HIS A 124 10.88 -25.94 11.15
N PHE A 125 10.38 -25.97 9.91
CA PHE A 125 9.00 -25.67 9.54
C PHE A 125 8.62 -26.49 8.30
N GLN A 126 7.33 -26.66 8.09
CA GLN A 126 6.82 -27.40 6.93
C GLN A 126 6.51 -26.46 5.76
N LYS A 127 5.93 -25.27 6.03
CA LYS A 127 5.46 -24.32 5.02
C LYS A 127 5.92 -22.90 5.33
N LEU A 128 6.42 -22.24 4.27
CA LEU A 128 6.81 -20.82 4.25
C LEU A 128 5.90 -20.08 3.27
N ALA A 129 5.07 -19.19 3.80
CA ALA A 129 4.19 -18.36 2.99
C ALA A 129 4.95 -17.17 2.39
N LEU A 130 4.67 -16.86 1.12
CA LEU A 130 5.17 -15.68 0.42
C LEU A 130 4.17 -15.23 -0.65
N ALA A 131 4.20 -13.96 -1.03
CA ALA A 131 3.43 -13.47 -2.16
C ALA A 131 4.07 -13.94 -3.48
N ASN A 132 3.25 -14.11 -4.52
CA ASN A 132 3.74 -14.48 -5.84
C ASN A 132 4.69 -13.40 -6.41
N PRO A 133 5.98 -13.68 -6.62
CA PRO A 133 6.94 -12.69 -7.09
C PRO A 133 6.66 -12.18 -8.51
N LYS A 134 5.87 -12.89 -9.30
CA LYS A 134 5.44 -12.42 -10.63
C LYS A 134 4.38 -11.32 -10.57
N LEU A 135 3.70 -11.15 -9.43
CA LEU A 135 2.58 -10.23 -9.26
C LEU A 135 2.79 -9.20 -8.16
N ALA A 136 3.62 -9.50 -7.17
CA ALA A 136 3.72 -8.73 -5.94
C ALA A 136 5.17 -8.35 -5.59
N PRO A 137 5.51 -7.06 -5.45
CA PRO A 137 6.86 -6.60 -5.08
C PRO A 137 7.38 -7.18 -3.76
N TYR A 138 6.52 -7.40 -2.77
CA TYR A 138 6.90 -8.10 -1.54
C TYR A 138 7.28 -9.56 -1.76
N GLY A 139 6.74 -10.19 -2.81
CA GLY A 139 7.15 -11.53 -3.23
C GLY A 139 8.54 -11.51 -3.85
N VAL A 140 8.86 -10.48 -4.65
CA VAL A 140 10.22 -10.25 -5.19
C VAL A 140 11.20 -10.08 -4.05
N ALA A 141 10.90 -9.18 -3.09
CA ALA A 141 11.76 -8.93 -1.91
C ALA A 141 11.99 -10.21 -1.07
N ALA A 142 10.96 -11.06 -0.92
CA ALA A 142 11.10 -12.34 -0.23
C ALA A 142 12.06 -13.29 -0.98
N MET A 143 11.95 -13.37 -2.30
CA MET A 143 12.84 -14.19 -3.13
C MET A 143 14.27 -13.66 -3.13
N GLU A 144 14.47 -12.36 -3.22
CA GLU A 144 15.79 -11.71 -3.11
C GLU A 144 16.43 -12.00 -1.75
N THR A 145 15.67 -11.94 -0.65
CA THR A 145 16.12 -12.29 0.69
C THR A 145 16.60 -13.74 0.75
N LEU A 146 15.81 -14.69 0.23
CA LEU A 146 16.17 -16.09 0.22
C LEU A 146 17.39 -16.36 -0.68
N GLN A 147 17.51 -15.66 -1.78
CA GLN A 147 18.67 -15.74 -2.69
C GLN A 147 19.93 -15.19 -2.02
N SER A 148 19.86 -14.02 -1.37
CA SER A 148 20.96 -13.41 -0.64
C SER A 148 21.48 -14.31 0.50
N LEU A 149 20.59 -15.09 1.11
CA LEU A 149 20.92 -16.09 2.13
C LEU A 149 21.33 -17.46 1.55
N SER A 150 21.28 -17.64 0.22
CA SER A 150 21.52 -18.91 -0.49
C SER A 150 20.57 -20.05 -0.08
N LEU A 151 19.33 -19.71 0.32
CA LEU A 151 18.33 -20.65 0.84
C LEU A 151 17.20 -20.99 -0.14
N THR A 152 17.18 -20.38 -1.34
CA THR A 152 16.08 -20.54 -2.30
C THR A 152 15.82 -22.01 -2.66
N GLU A 153 16.82 -22.73 -3.10
CA GLU A 153 16.65 -24.12 -3.54
C GLU A 153 16.32 -25.05 -2.36
N GLN A 154 16.94 -24.85 -1.21
CA GLN A 154 16.66 -25.63 0.01
C GLN A 154 15.21 -25.50 0.46
N LEU A 155 14.62 -24.30 0.34
CA LEU A 155 13.28 -24.00 0.88
C LEU A 155 12.16 -24.06 -0.15
N LYS A 156 12.47 -24.15 -1.44
CA LYS A 156 11.52 -24.10 -2.56
C LYS A 156 10.35 -25.09 -2.41
N SER A 157 10.60 -26.30 -1.93
CA SER A 157 9.57 -27.33 -1.71
C SER A 157 8.59 -26.98 -0.57
N LYS A 158 8.94 -26.00 0.27
CA LYS A 158 8.13 -25.54 1.41
C LYS A 158 7.29 -24.29 1.07
N PHE A 159 7.44 -23.72 -0.13
CA PHE A 159 6.73 -22.47 -0.48
C PHE A 159 5.24 -22.69 -0.63
N VAL A 160 4.47 -21.77 -0.02
CA VAL A 160 3.04 -21.58 -0.26
C VAL A 160 2.86 -20.16 -0.77
N GLN A 161 2.44 -20.03 -2.02
CA GLN A 161 2.30 -18.75 -2.67
C GLN A 161 0.88 -18.21 -2.58
N GLY A 162 0.73 -16.98 -2.06
CA GLY A 162 -0.46 -16.18 -2.22
C GLY A 162 -0.34 -15.27 -3.45
N GLU A 163 -1.43 -14.90 -4.07
CA GLU A 163 -1.46 -13.95 -5.19
C GLU A 163 -0.92 -12.56 -4.81
N ASN A 164 -1.05 -12.20 -3.54
CA ASN A 164 -0.61 -10.95 -2.96
C ASN A 164 -0.16 -11.15 -1.51
N ILE A 165 0.42 -10.09 -0.91
CA ILE A 165 1.00 -10.18 0.44
C ILE A 165 -0.06 -10.37 1.54
N SER A 166 -1.33 -9.98 1.30
CA SER A 166 -2.40 -10.25 2.28
C SER A 166 -2.79 -11.73 2.32
N GLN A 167 -2.75 -12.44 1.19
CA GLN A 167 -2.93 -13.90 1.21
C GLN A 167 -1.77 -14.61 1.91
N ALA A 168 -0.52 -14.18 1.65
CA ALA A 168 0.63 -14.73 2.38
C ALA A 168 0.47 -14.54 3.91
N TYR A 169 0.07 -13.34 4.34
CA TYR A 169 -0.25 -13.07 5.74
C TYR A 169 -1.36 -14.01 6.25
N GLN A 170 -2.45 -14.17 5.51
CA GLN A 170 -3.57 -15.05 5.90
C GLN A 170 -3.15 -16.50 6.06
N PHE A 171 -2.25 -17.03 5.21
CA PHE A 171 -1.75 -18.40 5.38
C PHE A 171 -1.04 -18.60 6.72
N VAL A 172 -0.32 -17.58 7.20
CA VAL A 172 0.33 -17.64 8.52
C VAL A 172 -0.67 -17.38 9.66
N GLU A 173 -1.56 -16.40 9.48
CA GLU A 173 -2.57 -16.06 10.50
C GLU A 173 -3.53 -17.23 10.79
N THR A 174 -3.86 -18.01 9.77
CA THR A 174 -4.70 -19.22 9.89
C THR A 174 -3.91 -20.50 10.15
N GLU A 175 -2.59 -20.40 10.36
CA GLU A 175 -1.66 -21.52 10.60
C GLU A 175 -1.58 -22.56 9.46
N ASN A 176 -2.06 -22.22 8.26
CA ASN A 176 -1.82 -22.98 7.04
C ASN A 176 -0.34 -22.95 6.60
N ALA A 177 0.42 -21.97 7.08
CA ALA A 177 1.88 -21.93 7.06
C ALA A 177 2.39 -21.52 8.45
N GLN A 178 3.49 -22.10 8.90
CA GLN A 178 4.04 -21.81 10.23
C GLN A 178 4.73 -20.46 10.28
N ILE A 179 5.33 -20.06 9.18
CA ILE A 179 6.03 -18.78 9.02
C ILE A 179 5.74 -18.21 7.62
N GLY A 180 5.95 -16.92 7.44
CA GLY A 180 5.81 -16.30 6.12
C GLY A 180 6.43 -14.92 6.05
N PHE A 181 6.80 -14.53 4.83
CA PHE A 181 7.17 -13.17 4.53
C PHE A 181 5.91 -12.31 4.38
N VAL A 182 5.85 -11.24 5.15
CA VAL A 182 4.71 -10.32 5.22
C VAL A 182 5.19 -8.87 5.18
N ALA A 183 4.28 -7.92 4.95
CA ALA A 183 4.61 -6.51 5.09
C ALA A 183 4.61 -6.10 6.58
N MET A 184 5.55 -5.23 6.98
CA MET A 184 5.62 -4.73 8.35
C MET A 184 4.29 -4.12 8.80
N SER A 185 3.60 -3.43 7.91
CA SER A 185 2.29 -2.81 8.14
C SER A 185 1.17 -3.77 8.56
N GLN A 186 1.33 -5.08 8.31
CA GLN A 186 0.33 -6.09 8.64
C GLN A 186 0.49 -6.62 10.07
N VAL A 187 1.70 -6.54 10.63
CA VAL A 187 2.03 -7.18 11.90
C VAL A 187 2.61 -6.23 12.96
N PHE A 188 2.93 -4.98 12.56
CA PHE A 188 3.40 -3.94 13.48
C PHE A 188 2.45 -2.74 13.50
N SER A 189 2.36 -2.08 14.66
CA SER A 189 1.71 -0.78 14.81
C SER A 189 2.49 0.06 15.82
N LYS A 190 2.79 1.30 15.45
CA LYS A 190 3.57 2.25 16.27
C LYS A 190 4.88 1.65 16.81
N GLY A 191 5.57 0.89 15.97
CA GLY A 191 6.84 0.23 16.30
C GLY A 191 6.73 -1.06 17.13
N ASN A 192 5.54 -1.48 17.55
CA ASN A 192 5.34 -2.69 18.33
C ASN A 192 4.79 -3.83 17.48
N LEU A 193 5.32 -5.05 17.65
CA LEU A 193 4.75 -6.27 17.10
C LEU A 193 3.40 -6.53 17.77
N LEU A 194 2.36 -6.72 16.96
CA LEU A 194 0.99 -6.90 17.45
C LEU A 194 0.77 -8.28 18.03
N LYS A 195 1.42 -9.32 17.48
CA LYS A 195 1.21 -10.73 17.85
C LYS A 195 2.33 -11.61 17.30
N GLY A 196 2.59 -12.72 17.98
CA GLY A 196 3.50 -13.77 17.50
C GLY A 196 4.97 -13.45 17.68
N SER A 197 5.78 -13.78 16.70
CA SER A 197 7.22 -13.52 16.67
C SER A 197 7.64 -13.11 15.27
N ALA A 198 8.67 -12.27 15.16
CA ALA A 198 9.04 -11.69 13.88
C ALA A 198 10.54 -11.39 13.80
N TRP A 199 11.08 -11.52 12.59
CA TRP A 199 12.36 -10.98 12.17
C TRP A 199 12.14 -9.89 11.15
N ILE A 200 12.54 -8.67 11.46
CA ILE A 200 12.54 -7.58 10.51
C ILE A 200 13.73 -7.81 9.58
N VAL A 201 13.42 -8.13 8.31
CA VAL A 201 14.47 -8.46 7.34
C VAL A 201 15.39 -7.27 7.12
N PRO A 202 16.72 -7.43 7.24
CA PRO A 202 17.67 -6.36 6.97
C PRO A 202 17.54 -5.83 5.54
N PRO A 203 17.57 -4.50 5.34
CA PRO A 203 17.34 -3.89 4.03
C PRO A 203 18.41 -4.23 2.99
N GLN A 204 19.55 -4.75 3.40
CA GLN A 204 20.64 -5.21 2.52
C GLN A 204 20.33 -6.52 1.81
N LEU A 205 19.33 -7.29 2.28
CA LEU A 205 18.98 -8.60 1.72
C LEU A 205 17.96 -8.52 0.57
N TYR A 206 17.40 -7.36 0.29
CA TYR A 206 16.44 -7.14 -0.78
C TYR A 206 16.46 -5.70 -1.31
N SER A 207 15.98 -5.51 -2.52
CA SER A 207 15.85 -4.18 -3.13
C SER A 207 14.83 -3.31 -2.39
N PRO A 208 15.05 -2.00 -2.23
CA PRO A 208 14.11 -1.11 -1.54
C PRO A 208 12.69 -1.19 -2.12
N ILE A 209 11.69 -1.42 -1.27
CA ILE A 209 10.28 -1.49 -1.70
C ILE A 209 9.70 -0.07 -1.75
N GLN A 210 10.13 0.71 -2.73
CA GLN A 210 9.61 2.06 -2.99
C GLN A 210 8.27 1.96 -3.70
N GLN A 211 7.27 2.69 -3.22
CA GLN A 211 5.87 2.55 -3.61
C GLN A 211 5.36 3.86 -4.20
N ASP A 212 4.92 3.82 -5.45
CA ASP A 212 4.41 4.99 -6.16
C ASP A 212 2.89 4.99 -6.25
N ALA A 213 2.32 6.19 -6.12
CA ALA A 213 0.94 6.48 -6.48
C ALA A 213 0.89 7.19 -7.84
N ILE A 214 -0.17 6.90 -8.62
CA ILE A 214 -0.43 7.57 -9.90
C ILE A 214 -1.93 7.80 -10.10
N LEU A 215 -2.28 8.97 -10.65
CA LEU A 215 -3.62 9.25 -11.16
C LEU A 215 -3.78 8.58 -12.53
N LEU A 216 -4.82 7.77 -12.68
CA LEU A 216 -5.13 7.11 -13.95
C LEU A 216 -5.98 8.02 -14.84
N LEU A 217 -5.99 7.77 -16.15
CA LEU A 217 -6.76 8.59 -17.09
C LEU A 217 -8.26 8.68 -16.72
N ALA A 218 -8.85 7.57 -16.24
CA ALA A 218 -10.24 7.56 -15.78
C ALA A 218 -10.49 8.51 -14.60
N GLY A 219 -9.45 8.83 -13.81
CA GLY A 219 -9.51 9.75 -12.68
C GLY A 219 -9.23 11.22 -13.02
N GLN A 220 -8.83 11.54 -14.26
CA GLN A 220 -8.34 12.87 -14.63
C GLN A 220 -9.28 14.02 -14.26
N LYS A 221 -10.59 13.81 -14.40
CA LYS A 221 -11.63 14.81 -14.10
C LYS A 221 -12.37 14.55 -12.79
N ASN A 222 -11.95 13.53 -12.01
CA ASN A 222 -12.60 13.16 -10.76
C ASN A 222 -12.01 14.01 -9.61
N SER A 223 -12.81 14.91 -9.03
CA SER A 223 -12.39 15.80 -7.95
C SER A 223 -11.87 15.03 -6.72
N ALA A 224 -12.59 13.96 -6.32
CA ALA A 224 -12.19 13.12 -5.20
C ALA A 224 -10.83 12.43 -5.43
N ALA A 225 -10.54 11.99 -6.68
CA ALA A 225 -9.25 11.40 -7.02
C ALA A 225 -8.11 12.42 -6.91
N ILE A 226 -8.32 13.63 -7.45
CA ILE A 226 -7.32 14.71 -7.42
C ILE A 226 -7.05 15.13 -5.96
N GLU A 227 -8.11 15.28 -5.14
CA GLU A 227 -7.97 15.65 -3.74
C GLU A 227 -7.32 14.55 -2.91
N LEU A 228 -7.64 13.26 -3.16
CA LEU A 228 -7.01 12.15 -2.47
C LEU A 228 -5.50 12.07 -2.79
N MET A 229 -5.09 12.35 -4.05
CA MET A 229 -3.67 12.44 -4.42
C MET A 229 -2.93 13.56 -3.66
N ARG A 230 -3.60 14.69 -3.41
CA ARG A 230 -3.05 15.78 -2.58
C ARG A 230 -2.99 15.36 -1.11
N TYR A 231 -4.06 14.74 -0.60
CA TYR A 231 -4.14 14.25 0.77
C TYR A 231 -3.00 13.28 1.12
N LEU A 232 -2.66 12.36 0.22
CA LEU A 232 -1.57 11.41 0.41
C LEU A 232 -0.19 12.07 0.63
N LYS A 233 -0.02 13.33 0.20
CA LYS A 233 1.22 14.12 0.40
C LYS A 233 1.25 14.90 1.70
N THR A 234 0.15 14.97 2.44
CA THR A 234 0.04 15.73 3.70
C THR A 234 0.80 15.07 4.85
N ASP A 235 1.23 15.87 5.82
CA ASP A 235 1.87 15.35 7.04
C ASP A 235 0.94 14.44 7.85
N LYS A 236 -0.36 14.67 7.76
CA LYS A 236 -1.37 13.81 8.37
C LYS A 236 -1.33 12.40 7.77
N ALA A 237 -1.29 12.29 6.45
CA ALA A 237 -1.17 11.00 5.77
C ALA A 237 0.18 10.34 6.06
N LYS A 238 1.28 11.11 6.02
CA LYS A 238 2.63 10.63 6.37
C LYS A 238 2.69 10.08 7.81
N SER A 239 2.05 10.76 8.77
CA SER A 239 1.98 10.30 10.16
C SER A 239 1.26 8.95 10.28
N VAL A 240 0.16 8.76 9.54
CA VAL A 240 -0.52 7.46 9.48
C VAL A 240 0.41 6.39 8.91
N MET A 241 1.07 6.65 7.78
CA MET A 241 2.00 5.70 7.15
C MET A 241 3.13 5.30 8.09
N SER A 242 3.76 6.28 8.76
CA SER A 242 4.83 6.02 9.75
C SER A 242 4.37 5.14 10.91
N ALA A 243 3.12 5.31 11.38
CA ALA A 243 2.57 4.48 12.45
C ALA A 243 2.43 2.99 12.07
N TYR A 244 2.36 2.70 10.76
CA TYR A 244 2.35 1.34 10.21
C TYR A 244 3.73 0.87 9.72
N GLY A 245 4.81 1.58 10.05
CA GLY A 245 6.19 1.16 9.76
C GLY A 245 6.68 1.51 8.36
N TYR A 246 6.00 2.38 7.63
CA TYR A 246 6.51 2.94 6.38
C TYR A 246 7.49 4.08 6.66
N SER A 247 8.55 4.14 5.87
CA SER A 247 9.40 5.33 5.77
C SER A 247 8.98 6.17 4.55
N HIS A 248 9.37 7.43 4.58
CA HIS A 248 9.15 8.36 3.47
C HIS A 248 10.47 8.58 2.73
N PRO A 249 10.44 8.80 1.41
CA PRO A 249 11.63 9.25 0.69
C PRO A 249 12.14 10.54 1.35
N THR A 250 13.41 10.61 1.63
CA THR A 250 14.10 11.88 1.91
C THR A 250 13.96 12.74 0.65
N GLN A 251 13.32 13.89 0.80
CA GLN A 251 13.28 14.91 -0.26
C GLN A 251 14.66 15.42 -0.56
#